data_739cd9c4e8d0bebc73b84bd36a159952
#
_entry.id   739cd9c4e8d0bebc73b84bd36a159952
#
_cell.length_a   1.000
_cell.length_b   1.000
_cell.length_c   1.000
_cell.angle_alpha   90.00
_cell.angle_beta   90.00
_cell.angle_gamma   90.00
#
_symmetry.space_group_name_H-M   'P 1'
#
loop_
_entity.id
_entity.type
_entity.pdbx_description
1 polymer ?
#
loop_
_entity_poly.entity_id
_entity_poly.type
_entity_poly.pdbx_seq_one_letter_code
_entity_poly.pdbx_strand_id
1 'polypeptide(L)'
;MARTVIARQYGGIPDLEVADLPSIPLEPGRVRIAVKAAAVNPADLKRLRGEFGRNEKSLPLRLGSEVSGVVTEVSPDAVGPAGAIAVGDEVVGYPVSGGFAAELIAKAESVLPKPPGLGWPEAAGLLLGAVTAFHLVEVAGIAAGDRVIVHGATGAVGSAALQLARLRGAEVFGTVREGREAAVTAFGAVPVPYGPGLEQRLRALLPEGADAALDTVGSDEALDASVALVHDRNRVVTVAGFARAAELGIRLLGSGPGADPGTELRANARLPMLQLAGEGKLIGPPVIEFPLDRVQEALTLVAGGHAGGKVVLLP
;
A
#
# COMPACT_ATOMS: atom_id res chain seq x y z
N MET A 1 27.43 12.20 1.06
CA MET A 1 27.19 11.01 0.23
C MET A 1 26.15 10.17 0.93
N ALA A 2 25.08 9.80 0.25
CA ALA A 2 24.03 8.94 0.81
C ALA A 2 23.88 7.69 -0.06
N ARG A 3 23.86 6.51 0.55
CA ARG A 3 23.59 5.24 -0.13
C ARG A 3 22.16 5.26 -0.65
N THR A 4 21.99 4.93 -1.92
CA THR A 4 20.69 5.03 -2.63
C THR A 4 20.59 3.91 -3.65
N VAL A 5 19.42 3.29 -3.76
CA VAL A 5 19.12 2.36 -4.85
C VAL A 5 18.73 3.16 -6.10
N ILE A 6 19.38 2.86 -7.20
CA ILE A 6 19.09 3.48 -8.50
C ILE A 6 18.93 2.43 -9.60
N ALA A 7 18.23 2.81 -10.67
CA ALA A 7 18.26 2.09 -11.94
C ALA A 7 18.60 3.09 -13.06
N ARG A 8 19.64 2.81 -13.84
CA ARG A 8 20.11 3.72 -14.92
C ARG A 8 19.21 3.68 -16.16
N GLN A 9 18.34 2.70 -16.23
CA GLN A 9 17.37 2.51 -17.30
C GLN A 9 16.08 1.90 -16.75
N TYR A 10 15.01 1.99 -17.51
CA TYR A 10 13.83 1.19 -17.26
C TYR A 10 14.10 -0.27 -17.62
N GLY A 11 13.72 -1.21 -16.75
CA GLY A 11 14.04 -2.62 -16.99
C GLY A 11 13.51 -3.53 -15.88
N GLY A 12 14.35 -4.40 -15.38
CA GLY A 12 14.02 -5.41 -14.39
C GLY A 12 14.81 -5.26 -13.08
N ILE A 13 14.56 -6.17 -12.16
CA ILE A 13 15.26 -6.21 -10.86
C ILE A 13 16.79 -6.25 -11.01
N PRO A 14 17.38 -6.96 -11.99
CA PRO A 14 18.84 -6.98 -12.17
C PRO A 14 19.46 -5.63 -12.53
N ASP A 15 18.66 -4.66 -13.02
CA ASP A 15 19.14 -3.33 -13.39
C ASP A 15 19.30 -2.39 -12.17
N LEU A 16 18.95 -2.85 -10.98
CA LEU A 16 19.08 -2.10 -9.73
C LEU A 16 20.49 -2.19 -9.18
N GLU A 17 21.02 -1.06 -8.78
CA GLU A 17 22.32 -0.96 -8.09
C GLU A 17 22.22 -0.04 -6.86
N VAL A 18 23.09 -0.28 -5.88
CA VAL A 18 23.27 0.63 -4.75
C VAL A 18 24.45 1.54 -5.07
N ALA A 19 24.21 2.84 -5.03
CA ALA A 19 25.22 3.86 -5.33
C ALA A 19 25.28 4.90 -4.22
N ASP A 20 26.47 5.48 -4.02
CA ASP A 20 26.66 6.63 -3.16
C ASP A 20 26.47 7.93 -3.97
N LEU A 21 25.40 8.66 -3.67
CA LEU A 21 25.10 9.90 -4.34
C LEU A 21 25.41 11.12 -3.45
N PRO A 22 25.87 12.24 -4.04
CA PRO A 22 26.08 13.45 -3.28
C PRO A 22 24.78 13.96 -2.68
N SER A 23 24.85 14.48 -1.46
CA SER A 23 23.74 15.23 -0.88
C SER A 23 23.55 16.53 -1.65
N ILE A 24 22.31 16.87 -1.95
CA ILE A 24 21.94 18.10 -2.67
C ILE A 24 21.35 19.12 -1.69
N PRO A 25 21.48 20.43 -1.97
CA PRO A 25 20.87 21.47 -1.15
C PRO A 25 19.36 21.28 -1.01
N LEU A 26 18.82 21.70 0.13
CA LEU A 26 17.39 21.65 0.40
C LEU A 26 16.69 22.84 -0.26
N GLU A 27 15.71 22.57 -1.10
CA GLU A 27 14.85 23.60 -1.70
C GLU A 27 13.75 24.05 -0.72
N PRO A 28 13.15 25.25 -0.88
CA PRO A 28 12.00 25.69 -0.07
C PRO A 28 10.85 24.69 -0.07
N GLY A 29 10.14 24.58 1.06
CA GLY A 29 9.02 23.65 1.23
C GLY A 29 9.43 22.18 1.33
N ARG A 30 10.71 21.89 1.55
CA ARG A 30 11.23 20.51 1.65
C ARG A 30 11.85 20.22 2.99
N VAL A 31 11.94 18.92 3.29
CA VAL A 31 12.64 18.41 4.47
C VAL A 31 13.57 17.27 4.08
N ARG A 32 14.67 17.13 4.81
CA ARG A 32 15.60 16.00 4.69
C ARG A 32 15.29 15.00 5.80
N ILE A 33 15.24 13.74 5.45
CA ILE A 33 14.90 12.64 6.35
C ILE A 33 16.05 11.62 6.33
N ALA A 34 16.64 11.33 7.48
CA ALA A 34 17.44 10.14 7.67
C ALA A 34 16.49 8.93 7.73
N VAL A 35 16.49 8.11 6.70
CA VAL A 35 15.58 6.98 6.56
C VAL A 35 15.97 5.88 7.54
N LYS A 36 14.99 5.36 8.26
CA LYS A 36 15.11 4.21 9.16
C LYS A 36 14.55 2.94 8.56
N ALA A 37 13.50 3.08 7.75
CA ALA A 37 12.90 1.98 7.01
C ALA A 37 12.20 2.50 5.75
N ALA A 38 12.21 1.71 4.68
CA ALA A 38 11.54 2.00 3.42
C ALA A 38 10.77 0.78 2.93
N ALA A 39 9.48 0.92 2.68
CA ALA A 39 8.65 -0.21 2.29
C ALA A 39 8.70 -0.50 0.79
N VAL A 40 8.77 -1.79 0.46
CA VAL A 40 8.74 -2.30 -0.90
C VAL A 40 7.30 -2.62 -1.30
N ASN A 41 6.91 -2.13 -2.48
CA ASN A 41 5.56 -2.27 -3.01
C ASN A 41 5.57 -2.85 -4.44
N PRO A 42 4.51 -3.55 -4.87
CA PRO A 42 4.36 -3.94 -6.28
C PRO A 42 4.42 -2.76 -7.25
N ALA A 43 4.03 -1.56 -6.80
CA ALA A 43 4.13 -0.32 -7.58
C ALA A 43 5.58 0.07 -7.93
N ASP A 44 6.55 -0.27 -7.08
CA ASP A 44 7.98 -0.01 -7.37
C ASP A 44 8.46 -0.85 -8.56
N LEU A 45 8.01 -2.10 -8.66
CA LEU A 45 8.29 -2.96 -9.81
C LEU A 45 7.64 -2.43 -11.10
N LYS A 46 6.39 -1.99 -11.02
CA LYS A 46 5.69 -1.37 -12.15
C LYS A 46 6.41 -0.12 -12.63
N ARG A 47 6.86 0.72 -11.69
CA ARG A 47 7.65 1.91 -11.99
C ARG A 47 8.99 1.56 -12.65
N LEU A 48 9.71 0.58 -12.12
CA LEU A 48 10.97 0.09 -12.69
C LEU A 48 10.81 -0.38 -14.13
N ARG A 49 9.71 -1.09 -14.43
CA ARG A 49 9.37 -1.58 -15.78
C ARG A 49 8.85 -0.47 -16.71
N GLY A 50 8.53 0.70 -16.19
CA GLY A 50 7.95 1.81 -16.97
C GLY A 50 6.46 1.62 -17.27
N GLU A 51 5.74 0.81 -16.50
CA GLU A 51 4.30 0.56 -16.68
C GLU A 51 3.43 1.81 -16.37
N PHE A 52 3.96 2.75 -15.59
CA PHE A 52 3.32 4.06 -15.36
C PHE A 52 3.77 5.15 -16.34
N GLY A 53 4.39 4.76 -17.45
CA GLY A 53 5.01 5.64 -18.42
C GLY A 53 6.53 5.75 -18.22
N ARG A 54 7.23 6.05 -19.32
CA ARG A 54 8.68 6.23 -19.33
C ARG A 54 9.02 7.70 -19.52
N ASN A 55 9.94 8.22 -18.71
CA ASN A 55 10.50 9.54 -18.83
C ASN A 55 12.02 9.45 -18.68
N GLU A 56 12.73 9.48 -19.79
CA GLU A 56 14.19 9.37 -19.83
C GLU A 56 14.89 10.49 -19.03
N LYS A 57 14.24 11.64 -18.85
CA LYS A 57 14.77 12.75 -18.03
C LYS A 57 14.75 12.43 -16.52
N SER A 58 14.01 11.41 -16.09
CA SER A 58 13.98 10.98 -14.70
C SER A 58 15.04 9.94 -14.35
N LEU A 59 15.87 9.55 -15.30
CA LEU A 59 16.99 8.63 -15.07
C LEU A 59 18.18 9.33 -14.40
N PRO A 60 18.86 8.67 -13.48
CA PRO A 60 18.57 7.34 -12.97
C PRO A 60 17.31 7.32 -12.10
N LEU A 61 16.47 6.29 -12.26
CA LEU A 61 15.29 6.10 -11.42
C LEU A 61 15.70 5.90 -9.96
N ARG A 62 14.94 6.51 -9.06
CA ARG A 62 15.02 6.27 -7.62
C ARG A 62 13.68 5.71 -7.16
N LEU A 63 13.71 4.48 -6.62
CA LEU A 63 12.53 3.77 -6.15
C LEU A 63 12.25 4.03 -4.67
N GLY A 64 11.09 3.55 -4.20
CA GLY A 64 10.64 3.71 -2.83
C GLY A 64 9.67 4.89 -2.69
N SER A 65 8.41 4.58 -2.40
CA SER A 65 7.31 5.55 -2.33
C SER A 65 6.83 5.87 -0.92
N GLU A 66 7.30 5.10 0.06
CA GLU A 66 6.98 5.31 1.48
C GLU A 66 8.16 4.94 2.38
N VAL A 67 8.38 5.75 3.40
CA VAL A 67 9.49 5.62 4.35
C VAL A 67 9.06 6.00 5.77
N SER A 68 9.85 5.59 6.74
CA SER A 68 9.87 6.18 8.07
C SER A 68 11.29 6.62 8.43
N GLY A 69 11.43 7.65 9.23
CA GLY A 69 12.74 8.17 9.57
C GLY A 69 12.69 9.40 10.48
N VAL A 70 13.84 10.04 10.62
CA VAL A 70 14.01 11.23 11.47
C VAL A 70 14.36 12.43 10.59
N VAL A 71 13.71 13.55 10.82
CA VAL A 71 14.00 14.80 10.12
C VAL A 71 15.36 15.33 10.56
N THR A 72 16.26 15.59 9.60
CA THR A 72 17.61 16.10 9.85
C THR A 72 17.81 17.54 9.40
N GLU A 73 16.97 18.01 8.47
CA GLU A 73 17.02 19.39 7.97
C GLU A 73 15.61 19.81 7.53
N VAL A 74 15.26 21.06 7.79
CA VAL A 74 13.97 21.67 7.42
C VAL A 74 14.24 22.96 6.69
N SER A 75 13.71 23.11 5.48
CA SER A 75 13.82 24.38 4.74
C SER A 75 12.83 25.41 5.28
N PRO A 76 13.05 26.71 5.01
CA PRO A 76 12.01 27.72 5.22
C PRO A 76 10.70 27.31 4.56
N ASP A 77 9.58 27.69 5.16
CA ASP A 77 8.21 27.45 4.68
C ASP A 77 7.78 25.97 4.57
N ALA A 78 8.55 25.04 5.14
CA ALA A 78 8.20 23.63 5.17
C ALA A 78 7.13 23.37 6.25
N VAL A 79 5.88 23.21 5.79
CA VAL A 79 4.73 22.87 6.64
C VAL A 79 4.11 21.55 6.17
N GLY A 80 3.97 20.60 7.08
CA GLY A 80 3.35 19.30 6.81
C GLY A 80 1.83 19.32 7.03
N PRO A 81 1.15 18.21 6.68
CA PRO A 81 -0.30 18.09 6.88
C PRO A 81 -0.74 18.18 8.36
N ALA A 82 0.15 17.90 9.30
CA ALA A 82 -0.09 18.02 10.75
C ALA A 82 0.42 19.34 11.34
N GLY A 83 0.95 20.25 10.55
CA GLY A 83 1.52 21.53 10.99
C GLY A 83 3.03 21.64 10.80
N ALA A 84 3.69 22.42 11.66
CA ALA A 84 5.13 22.64 11.59
C ALA A 84 5.93 21.35 11.75
N ILE A 85 7.04 21.26 11.03
CA ILE A 85 7.99 20.15 11.12
C ILE A 85 9.30 20.67 11.70
N ALA A 86 9.90 19.93 12.61
CA ALA A 86 11.16 20.28 13.26
C ALA A 86 12.25 19.22 13.04
N VAL A 87 13.51 19.65 13.12
CA VAL A 87 14.63 18.72 13.16
C VAL A 87 14.53 17.85 14.41
N GLY A 88 14.69 16.54 14.23
CA GLY A 88 14.52 15.53 15.26
C GLY A 88 13.14 14.86 15.27
N ASP A 89 12.17 15.37 14.53
CA ASP A 89 10.85 14.73 14.45
C ASP A 89 10.94 13.33 13.86
N GLU A 90 10.27 12.38 14.50
CA GLU A 90 10.02 11.05 13.97
C GLU A 90 8.86 11.10 12.99
N VAL A 91 9.09 10.69 11.75
CA VAL A 91 8.12 10.91 10.67
C VAL A 91 7.89 9.68 9.79
N VAL A 92 6.74 9.70 9.10
CA VAL A 92 6.41 8.87 7.95
C VAL A 92 6.36 9.76 6.72
N GLY A 93 7.08 9.38 5.67
CA GLY A 93 7.05 10.07 4.36
C GLY A 93 6.22 9.28 3.35
N TYR A 94 5.09 9.84 2.90
CA TYR A 94 4.23 9.26 1.85
C TYR A 94 3.27 10.30 1.24
N PRO A 95 3.13 10.36 -0.11
CA PRO A 95 3.97 9.69 -1.09
C PRO A 95 5.33 10.39 -1.25
N VAL A 96 6.38 9.61 -1.41
CA VAL A 96 7.73 10.12 -1.68
C VAL A 96 8.32 9.46 -2.94
N SER A 97 9.49 9.90 -3.37
CA SER A 97 10.26 9.26 -4.44
C SER A 97 11.71 9.13 -4.03
N GLY A 98 12.30 7.95 -4.25
CA GLY A 98 13.68 7.68 -3.88
C GLY A 98 13.87 7.25 -2.43
N GLY A 99 12.83 6.67 -1.82
CA GLY A 99 12.84 6.22 -0.43
C GLY A 99 13.77 5.03 -0.17
N PHE A 100 14.20 4.29 -1.19
CA PHE A 100 15.21 3.22 -1.02
C PHE A 100 16.60 3.86 -0.90
N ALA A 101 16.83 4.56 0.19
CA ALA A 101 18.03 5.33 0.44
C ALA A 101 18.27 5.52 1.94
N ALA A 102 19.51 5.80 2.32
CA ALA A 102 19.83 6.18 3.69
C ALA A 102 19.34 7.61 4.04
N GLU A 103 19.18 8.46 3.01
CA GLU A 103 18.71 9.84 3.15
C GLU A 103 17.75 10.18 2.00
N LEU A 104 16.68 10.90 2.31
CA LEU A 104 15.67 11.33 1.37
C LEU A 104 15.35 12.81 1.57
N ILE A 105 15.17 13.55 0.47
CA ILE A 105 14.54 14.87 0.48
C ILE A 105 13.09 14.72 0.01
N ALA A 106 12.16 15.07 0.88
CA ALA A 106 10.72 14.99 0.65
C ALA A 106 10.08 16.37 0.62
N LYS A 107 8.96 16.51 -0.08
CA LYS A 107 8.08 17.66 0.10
C LYS A 107 7.47 17.62 1.50
N ALA A 108 7.39 18.75 2.19
CA ALA A 108 6.81 18.83 3.53
C ALA A 108 5.36 18.31 3.58
N GLU A 109 4.58 18.54 2.52
CA GLU A 109 3.20 18.02 2.38
C GLU A 109 3.08 16.48 2.39
N SER A 110 4.19 15.77 2.17
CA SER A 110 4.26 14.30 2.21
C SER A 110 4.76 13.76 3.55
N VAL A 111 5.09 14.62 4.50
CA VAL A 111 5.72 14.25 5.78
C VAL A 111 4.71 14.38 6.91
N LEU A 112 4.52 13.29 7.63
CA LEU A 112 3.53 13.18 8.71
C LEU A 112 4.20 12.65 9.99
N PRO A 113 3.71 13.00 11.17
CA PRO A 113 4.27 12.48 12.41
C PRO A 113 4.08 10.96 12.49
N LYS A 114 5.15 10.25 12.86
CA LYS A 114 5.07 8.82 13.17
C LYS A 114 4.35 8.63 14.50
N PRO A 115 3.32 7.78 14.58
CA PRO A 115 2.66 7.50 15.85
C PRO A 115 3.66 6.97 16.90
N PRO A 116 3.61 7.46 18.14
CA PRO A 116 4.40 6.91 19.23
C PRO A 116 4.13 5.41 19.39
N GLY A 117 5.17 4.62 19.67
CA GLY A 117 5.05 3.18 19.88
C GLY A 117 4.99 2.33 18.60
N LEU A 118 4.77 2.91 17.44
CA LEU A 118 4.89 2.19 16.17
C LEU A 118 6.37 2.06 15.78
N GLY A 119 6.81 0.84 15.47
CA GLY A 119 8.17 0.58 14.98
C GLY A 119 8.45 1.24 13.64
N TRP A 120 9.73 1.46 13.31
CA TRP A 120 10.11 2.06 12.03
C TRP A 120 9.65 1.23 10.84
N PRO A 121 9.83 -0.11 10.82
CA PRO A 121 9.41 -0.93 9.71
C PRO A 121 7.89 -0.92 9.51
N GLU A 122 7.11 -1.03 10.60
CA GLU A 122 5.66 -1.00 10.57
C GLU A 122 5.15 0.37 10.06
N ALA A 123 5.74 1.47 10.55
CA ALA A 123 5.39 2.82 10.15
C ALA A 123 5.67 3.06 8.65
N ALA A 124 6.83 2.59 8.14
CA ALA A 124 7.18 2.68 6.74
C ALA A 124 6.22 1.92 5.84
N GLY A 125 5.69 0.77 6.30
CA GLY A 125 4.87 -0.14 5.50
C GLY A 125 3.37 0.11 5.53
N LEU A 126 2.91 1.16 6.19
CA LEU A 126 1.49 1.34 6.52
C LEU A 126 0.69 2.10 5.47
N LEU A 127 1.15 3.32 5.10
CA LEU A 127 0.27 4.31 4.47
C LEU A 127 -0.20 3.94 3.09
N LEU A 128 0.66 3.43 2.20
CA LEU A 128 0.23 3.07 0.84
C LEU A 128 -0.91 2.05 0.88
N GLY A 129 -0.76 1.01 1.72
CA GLY A 129 -1.79 -0.01 1.91
C GLY A 129 -3.07 0.56 2.51
N ALA A 130 -2.94 1.32 3.59
CA ALA A 130 -4.07 1.85 4.35
C ALA A 130 -4.91 2.88 3.56
N VAL A 131 -4.28 3.85 2.88
CA VAL A 131 -5.04 4.84 2.08
C VAL A 131 -5.66 4.22 0.83
N THR A 132 -5.04 3.18 0.27
CA THR A 132 -5.64 2.41 -0.84
C THR A 132 -6.85 1.63 -0.36
N ALA A 133 -6.75 0.99 0.80
CA ALA A 133 -7.87 0.30 1.44
C ALA A 133 -9.01 1.27 1.81
N PHE A 134 -8.68 2.43 2.37
CA PHE A 134 -9.65 3.48 2.64
C PHE A 134 -10.41 3.90 1.36
N HIS A 135 -9.69 4.11 0.27
CA HIS A 135 -10.29 4.44 -1.03
C HIS A 135 -11.23 3.35 -1.53
N LEU A 136 -10.85 2.06 -1.42
CA LEU A 136 -11.73 0.92 -1.74
C LEU A 136 -13.03 0.96 -0.93
N VAL A 137 -12.91 1.14 0.38
CA VAL A 137 -14.03 1.12 1.32
C VAL A 137 -14.98 2.31 1.10
N GLU A 138 -14.43 3.52 0.80
CA GLU A 138 -15.23 4.70 0.47
C GLU A 138 -15.99 4.54 -0.85
N VAL A 139 -15.30 4.11 -1.92
CA VAL A 139 -15.92 3.98 -3.25
C VAL A 139 -16.95 2.87 -3.29
N ALA A 140 -16.74 1.78 -2.55
CA ALA A 140 -17.74 0.72 -2.41
C ALA A 140 -18.93 1.12 -1.51
N GLY A 141 -18.84 2.25 -0.80
CA GLY A 141 -19.87 2.73 0.10
C GLY A 141 -20.18 1.76 1.25
N ILE A 142 -19.13 1.18 1.85
CA ILE A 142 -19.30 0.19 2.92
C ILE A 142 -19.96 0.83 4.14
N ALA A 143 -21.02 0.19 4.64
CA ALA A 143 -21.83 0.61 5.78
C ALA A 143 -22.01 -0.50 6.81
N ALA A 144 -22.58 -0.13 7.96
CA ALA A 144 -22.88 -1.10 9.02
C ALA A 144 -23.95 -2.09 8.53
N GLY A 145 -23.70 -3.38 8.82
CA GLY A 145 -24.56 -4.48 8.40
C GLY A 145 -24.25 -5.04 7.01
N ASP A 146 -23.40 -4.38 6.21
CA ASP A 146 -22.99 -4.94 4.91
C ASP A 146 -22.20 -6.24 5.09
N ARG A 147 -22.42 -7.17 4.17
CA ARG A 147 -21.61 -8.39 3.97
C ARG A 147 -20.61 -8.13 2.86
N VAL A 148 -19.32 -8.07 3.23
CA VAL A 148 -18.25 -7.62 2.34
C VAL A 148 -17.24 -8.72 2.07
N ILE A 149 -16.99 -9.02 0.80
CA ILE A 149 -15.91 -9.92 0.38
C ILE A 149 -14.63 -9.08 0.20
N VAL A 150 -13.51 -9.51 0.80
CA VAL A 150 -12.18 -8.91 0.60
C VAL A 150 -11.25 -9.95 0.00
N HIS A 151 -10.89 -9.78 -1.27
CA HIS A 151 -9.90 -10.65 -1.91
C HIS A 151 -8.47 -10.20 -1.61
N GLY A 152 -7.61 -11.18 -1.25
CA GLY A 152 -6.24 -10.92 -0.84
C GLY A 152 -6.13 -10.37 0.59
N ALA A 153 -6.97 -10.86 1.50
CA ALA A 153 -7.17 -10.36 2.86
C ALA A 153 -5.90 -10.31 3.75
N THR A 154 -4.83 -11.01 3.38
CA THR A 154 -3.56 -11.03 4.13
C THR A 154 -2.48 -10.09 3.55
N GLY A 155 -2.74 -9.45 2.41
CA GLY A 155 -1.86 -8.45 1.82
C GLY A 155 -1.99 -7.09 2.53
N ALA A 156 -1.06 -6.15 2.25
CA ALA A 156 -1.05 -4.84 2.90
C ALA A 156 -2.35 -4.03 2.67
N VAL A 157 -2.89 -4.07 1.45
CA VAL A 157 -4.17 -3.41 1.14
C VAL A 157 -5.35 -4.20 1.69
N GLY A 158 -5.38 -5.53 1.46
CA GLY A 158 -6.49 -6.38 1.87
C GLY A 158 -6.68 -6.44 3.38
N SER A 159 -5.60 -6.55 4.16
CA SER A 159 -5.69 -6.56 5.63
C SER A 159 -6.19 -5.22 6.19
N ALA A 160 -5.78 -4.11 5.60
CA ALA A 160 -6.30 -2.79 5.96
C ALA A 160 -7.77 -2.63 5.56
N ALA A 161 -8.17 -3.06 4.35
CA ALA A 161 -9.55 -3.00 3.88
C ALA A 161 -10.50 -3.81 4.76
N LEU A 162 -10.07 -5.02 5.16
CA LEU A 162 -10.80 -5.88 6.09
C LEU A 162 -11.05 -5.18 7.43
N GLN A 163 -10.01 -4.59 8.02
CA GLN A 163 -10.13 -3.89 9.31
C GLN A 163 -11.00 -2.63 9.18
N LEU A 164 -10.82 -1.83 8.13
CA LEU A 164 -11.61 -0.62 7.90
C LEU A 164 -13.09 -0.92 7.66
N ALA A 165 -13.42 -1.98 6.90
CA ALA A 165 -14.79 -2.42 6.71
C ALA A 165 -15.43 -2.85 8.03
N ARG A 166 -14.70 -3.59 8.86
CA ARG A 166 -15.17 -3.99 10.20
C ARG A 166 -15.36 -2.80 11.14
N LEU A 167 -14.47 -1.80 11.10
CA LEU A 167 -14.64 -0.57 11.89
C LEU A 167 -15.90 0.20 11.51
N ARG A 168 -16.43 -0.01 10.29
CA ARG A 168 -17.74 0.50 9.85
C ARG A 168 -18.93 -0.38 10.26
N GLY A 169 -18.68 -1.51 10.91
CA GLY A 169 -19.72 -2.43 11.34
C GLY A 169 -20.16 -3.44 10.29
N ALA A 170 -19.35 -3.65 9.23
CA ALA A 170 -19.60 -4.68 8.23
C ALA A 170 -19.19 -6.07 8.73
N GLU A 171 -19.85 -7.11 8.24
CA GLU A 171 -19.42 -8.49 8.30
C GLU A 171 -18.49 -8.77 7.12
N VAL A 172 -17.28 -9.28 7.38
CA VAL A 172 -16.24 -9.39 6.36
C VAL A 172 -15.81 -10.83 6.13
N PHE A 173 -15.76 -11.22 4.86
CA PHE A 173 -15.32 -12.53 4.36
C PHE A 173 -14.01 -12.32 3.59
N GLY A 174 -12.88 -12.73 4.19
CA GLY A 174 -11.56 -12.50 3.64
C GLY A 174 -11.02 -13.71 2.89
N THR A 175 -10.71 -13.57 1.59
CA THR A 175 -10.09 -14.68 0.88
C THR A 175 -8.60 -14.79 1.23
N VAL A 176 -8.17 -16.02 1.49
CA VAL A 176 -6.86 -16.33 2.05
C VAL A 176 -6.32 -17.64 1.48
N ARG A 177 -5.01 -17.82 1.48
CA ARG A 177 -4.40 -19.13 1.18
C ARG A 177 -4.78 -20.14 2.25
N GLU A 178 -5.07 -21.37 1.85
CA GLU A 178 -5.25 -22.50 2.76
C GLU A 178 -4.06 -22.61 3.73
N GLY A 179 -4.35 -22.81 5.02
CA GLY A 179 -3.39 -22.84 6.11
C GLY A 179 -3.00 -21.46 6.66
N ARG A 180 -3.59 -20.36 6.18
CA ARG A 180 -3.33 -18.98 6.66
C ARG A 180 -4.59 -18.30 7.23
N GLU A 181 -5.62 -19.07 7.53
CA GLU A 181 -6.95 -18.60 7.99
C GLU A 181 -6.84 -17.77 9.28
N ALA A 182 -5.94 -18.17 10.17
CA ALA A 182 -5.72 -17.47 11.44
C ALA A 182 -5.38 -15.97 11.25
N ALA A 183 -4.72 -15.60 10.15
CA ALA A 183 -4.38 -14.21 9.85
C ALA A 183 -5.62 -13.35 9.53
N VAL A 184 -6.70 -13.94 9.02
CA VAL A 184 -7.98 -13.27 8.76
C VAL A 184 -8.84 -13.26 10.02
N THR A 185 -8.89 -14.39 10.71
CA THR A 185 -9.65 -14.54 11.96
C THR A 185 -9.15 -13.61 13.06
N ALA A 186 -7.84 -13.36 13.12
CA ALA A 186 -7.24 -12.43 14.09
C ALA A 186 -7.82 -11.01 14.00
N PHE A 187 -8.29 -10.61 12.83
CA PHE A 187 -9.00 -9.34 12.63
C PHE A 187 -10.52 -9.48 12.72
N GLY A 188 -11.03 -10.64 13.17
CA GLY A 188 -12.45 -10.91 13.38
C GLY A 188 -13.26 -11.02 12.09
N ALA A 189 -12.65 -11.38 10.97
CA ALA A 189 -13.31 -11.68 9.71
C ALA A 189 -13.42 -13.19 9.50
N VAL A 190 -14.31 -13.61 8.62
CA VAL A 190 -14.50 -15.01 8.23
C VAL A 190 -13.49 -15.36 7.13
N PRO A 191 -12.57 -16.31 7.36
CA PRO A 191 -11.61 -16.70 6.34
C PRO A 191 -12.25 -17.64 5.31
N VAL A 192 -11.93 -17.40 4.03
CA VAL A 192 -12.39 -18.23 2.92
C VAL A 192 -11.17 -18.63 2.08
N PRO A 193 -10.77 -19.90 2.03
CA PRO A 193 -9.69 -20.34 1.16
C PRO A 193 -9.98 -20.00 -0.31
N TYR A 194 -9.02 -19.40 -1.03
CA TYR A 194 -9.12 -19.21 -2.47
C TYR A 194 -8.68 -20.46 -3.24
N GLY A 195 -8.76 -20.45 -4.56
CA GLY A 195 -8.49 -21.59 -5.44
C GLY A 195 -9.78 -22.29 -5.88
N PRO A 196 -9.69 -23.34 -6.70
CA PRO A 196 -10.83 -23.95 -7.37
C PRO A 196 -12.03 -24.16 -6.42
N GLY A 197 -13.20 -23.66 -6.83
CA GLY A 197 -14.43 -23.72 -6.01
C GLY A 197 -14.59 -22.52 -5.05
N LEU A 198 -13.86 -21.43 -5.21
CA LEU A 198 -14.01 -20.23 -4.37
C LEU A 198 -15.46 -19.72 -4.37
N GLU A 199 -16.10 -19.61 -5.53
CA GLU A 199 -17.49 -19.13 -5.62
C GLU A 199 -18.44 -20.02 -4.81
N GLN A 200 -18.31 -21.35 -4.88
CA GLN A 200 -19.16 -22.27 -4.12
C GLN A 200 -18.96 -22.10 -2.61
N ARG A 201 -17.70 -21.92 -2.16
CA ARG A 201 -17.42 -21.69 -0.73
C ARG A 201 -18.02 -20.37 -0.25
N LEU A 202 -17.91 -19.32 -1.05
CA LEU A 202 -18.53 -18.02 -0.74
C LEU A 202 -20.05 -18.13 -0.73
N ARG A 203 -20.69 -18.79 -1.71
CA ARG A 203 -22.16 -19.00 -1.74
C ARG A 203 -22.66 -19.80 -0.54
N ALA A 204 -21.90 -20.74 -0.05
CA ALA A 204 -22.28 -21.50 1.14
C ALA A 204 -22.35 -20.62 2.41
N LEU A 205 -21.50 -19.60 2.48
CA LEU A 205 -21.46 -18.61 3.58
C LEU A 205 -22.43 -17.44 3.34
N LEU A 206 -22.66 -17.10 2.08
CA LEU A 206 -23.43 -15.94 1.61
C LEU A 206 -24.56 -16.39 0.64
N PRO A 207 -25.55 -17.14 1.11
CA PRO A 207 -26.60 -17.67 0.24
C PRO A 207 -27.43 -16.58 -0.45
N GLU A 208 -27.59 -15.43 0.19
CA GLU A 208 -28.28 -14.24 -0.34
C GLU A 208 -27.35 -13.32 -1.18
N GLY A 209 -26.06 -13.72 -1.36
CA GLY A 209 -25.03 -12.89 -1.95
C GLY A 209 -24.35 -11.95 -0.97
N ALA A 210 -23.46 -11.12 -1.49
CA ALA A 210 -22.73 -10.09 -0.75
C ALA A 210 -23.18 -8.68 -1.17
N ASP A 211 -23.02 -7.71 -0.28
CA ASP A 211 -23.38 -6.32 -0.55
C ASP A 211 -22.26 -5.60 -1.30
N ALA A 212 -21.00 -6.00 -1.09
CA ALA A 212 -19.85 -5.44 -1.79
C ALA A 212 -18.68 -6.43 -1.90
N ALA A 213 -17.78 -6.17 -2.85
CA ALA A 213 -16.50 -6.90 -2.96
C ALA A 213 -15.34 -5.93 -3.21
N LEU A 214 -14.27 -6.09 -2.44
CA LEU A 214 -13.05 -5.32 -2.50
C LEU A 214 -11.92 -6.24 -3.00
N ASP A 215 -11.47 -6.04 -4.23
CA ASP A 215 -10.44 -6.88 -4.84
C ASP A 215 -9.08 -6.21 -4.83
N THR A 216 -8.11 -6.91 -4.25
CA THR A 216 -6.69 -6.49 -4.20
C THR A 216 -5.75 -7.45 -4.91
N VAL A 217 -6.30 -8.42 -5.66
CA VAL A 217 -5.55 -9.52 -6.31
C VAL A 217 -5.63 -9.43 -7.82
N GLY A 218 -6.84 -9.17 -8.38
CA GLY A 218 -7.11 -9.08 -9.80
C GLY A 218 -7.08 -10.41 -10.55
N SER A 219 -7.17 -11.55 -9.85
CA SER A 219 -7.29 -12.85 -10.50
C SER A 219 -8.69 -13.05 -11.09
N ASP A 220 -8.80 -13.81 -12.18
CA ASP A 220 -10.09 -14.13 -12.81
C ASP A 220 -11.05 -14.76 -11.81
N GLU A 221 -10.58 -15.70 -10.99
CA GLU A 221 -11.37 -16.36 -9.97
C GLU A 221 -11.97 -15.37 -8.95
N ALA A 222 -11.17 -14.41 -8.46
CA ALA A 222 -11.63 -13.40 -7.50
C ALA A 222 -12.66 -12.45 -8.13
N LEU A 223 -12.39 -12.00 -9.34
CA LEU A 223 -13.29 -11.09 -10.08
C LEU A 223 -14.61 -11.78 -10.44
N ASP A 224 -14.55 -13.02 -10.96
CA ASP A 224 -15.74 -13.80 -11.33
C ASP A 224 -16.61 -14.10 -10.11
N ALA A 225 -16.02 -14.51 -8.98
CA ALA A 225 -16.73 -14.72 -7.73
C ALA A 225 -17.36 -13.42 -7.20
N SER A 226 -16.65 -12.28 -7.29
CA SER A 226 -17.20 -10.98 -6.91
C SER A 226 -18.44 -10.61 -7.70
N VAL A 227 -18.37 -10.73 -9.03
CA VAL A 227 -19.50 -10.36 -9.91
C VAL A 227 -20.66 -11.36 -9.87
N ALA A 228 -20.41 -12.61 -9.46
CA ALA A 228 -21.43 -13.61 -9.27
C ALA A 228 -22.22 -13.45 -7.96
N LEU A 229 -21.62 -12.82 -6.94
CA LEU A 229 -22.19 -12.68 -5.59
C LEU A 229 -22.68 -11.27 -5.27
N VAL A 230 -22.18 -10.23 -5.94
CA VAL A 230 -22.56 -8.82 -5.71
C VAL A 230 -23.45 -8.32 -6.86
N HIS A 231 -24.69 -7.96 -6.56
CA HIS A 231 -25.66 -7.52 -7.57
C HIS A 231 -25.33 -6.14 -8.15
N ASP A 232 -24.94 -5.19 -7.29
CA ASP A 232 -24.55 -3.83 -7.73
C ASP A 232 -23.08 -3.80 -8.10
N ARG A 233 -22.78 -3.75 -9.41
CA ARG A 233 -21.43 -3.67 -9.95
C ARG A 233 -20.64 -2.45 -9.47
N ASN A 234 -21.31 -1.37 -9.08
CA ASN A 234 -20.65 -0.19 -8.52
C ASN A 234 -20.04 -0.46 -7.14
N ARG A 235 -20.48 -1.51 -6.46
CA ARG A 235 -19.95 -1.96 -5.18
C ARG A 235 -18.92 -3.08 -5.30
N VAL A 236 -18.54 -3.46 -6.52
CA VAL A 236 -17.38 -4.31 -6.80
C VAL A 236 -16.23 -3.40 -7.22
N VAL A 237 -15.20 -3.31 -6.38
CA VAL A 237 -14.11 -2.34 -6.54
C VAL A 237 -12.76 -3.05 -6.52
N THR A 238 -11.94 -2.82 -7.55
CA THR A 238 -10.61 -3.45 -7.67
C THR A 238 -9.48 -2.43 -7.76
N VAL A 239 -8.31 -2.78 -7.23
CA VAL A 239 -7.03 -2.06 -7.42
C VAL A 239 -6.02 -2.89 -8.23
N ALA A 240 -6.41 -4.06 -8.68
CA ALA A 240 -5.52 -5.02 -9.35
C ALA A 240 -6.09 -5.56 -10.67
N GLY A 241 -7.39 -5.58 -10.84
CA GLY A 241 -8.09 -6.15 -12.00
C GLY A 241 -8.10 -5.26 -13.25
N PHE A 242 -7.00 -4.60 -13.59
CA PHE A 242 -6.91 -3.62 -14.69
C PHE A 242 -7.37 -4.14 -16.04
N ALA A 243 -7.11 -5.41 -16.34
CA ALA A 243 -7.42 -6.00 -17.64
C ALA A 243 -8.94 -6.23 -17.83
N ARG A 244 -9.67 -6.50 -16.74
CA ARG A 244 -11.06 -6.97 -16.82
C ARG A 244 -12.09 -6.02 -16.24
N ALA A 245 -11.67 -4.97 -15.53
CA ALA A 245 -12.59 -4.08 -14.83
C ALA A 245 -13.65 -3.46 -15.76
N ALA A 246 -13.24 -2.99 -16.94
CA ALA A 246 -14.14 -2.39 -17.92
C ALA A 246 -15.13 -3.42 -18.51
N GLU A 247 -14.66 -4.62 -18.86
CA GLU A 247 -15.48 -5.73 -19.35
C GLU A 247 -16.56 -6.13 -18.33
N LEU A 248 -16.17 -6.23 -17.06
CA LEU A 248 -17.05 -6.63 -15.97
C LEU A 248 -17.97 -5.50 -15.47
N GLY A 249 -17.76 -4.27 -15.90
CA GLY A 249 -18.53 -3.10 -15.47
C GLY A 249 -18.32 -2.78 -13.98
N ILE A 250 -17.12 -3.04 -13.45
CA ILE A 250 -16.75 -2.81 -12.04
C ILE A 250 -15.86 -1.58 -11.89
N ARG A 251 -15.76 -1.06 -10.66
CA ARG A 251 -14.96 0.14 -10.36
C ARG A 251 -13.47 -0.20 -10.28
N LEU A 252 -12.65 0.55 -11.01
CA LEU A 252 -11.20 0.41 -11.01
C LEU A 252 -10.54 1.61 -10.32
N LEU A 253 -9.69 1.36 -9.34
CA LEU A 253 -8.94 2.39 -8.61
C LEU A 253 -7.43 2.25 -8.84
N GLY A 254 -6.74 3.40 -8.83
CA GLY A 254 -5.28 3.43 -8.93
C GLY A 254 -4.77 4.42 -9.97
N SER A 255 -3.54 4.23 -10.44
CA SER A 255 -2.85 5.16 -11.33
C SER A 255 -2.76 4.66 -12.79
N GLY A 256 -3.65 3.77 -13.20
CA GLY A 256 -3.71 3.25 -14.58
C GLY A 256 -4.75 3.96 -15.43
N PRO A 257 -4.75 3.73 -16.76
CA PRO A 257 -5.79 4.24 -17.65
C PRO A 257 -7.19 3.80 -17.20
N GLY A 258 -8.12 4.74 -17.13
CA GLY A 258 -9.51 4.48 -16.72
C GLY A 258 -9.72 4.23 -15.22
N ALA A 259 -8.66 4.23 -14.41
CA ALA A 259 -8.76 4.08 -12.97
C ALA A 259 -9.00 5.43 -12.27
N ASP A 260 -9.78 5.41 -11.19
CA ASP A 260 -9.90 6.55 -10.29
C ASP A 260 -8.66 6.63 -9.39
N PRO A 261 -7.87 7.71 -9.44
CA PRO A 261 -6.68 7.85 -8.60
C PRO A 261 -7.02 8.18 -7.14
N GLY A 262 -8.19 8.74 -6.85
CA GLY A 262 -8.61 9.16 -5.52
C GLY A 262 -7.63 10.11 -4.84
N THR A 263 -6.99 11.01 -5.58
CA THR A 263 -5.83 11.79 -5.11
C THR A 263 -6.13 12.56 -3.83
N GLU A 264 -7.21 13.33 -3.81
CA GLU A 264 -7.61 14.12 -2.64
C GLU A 264 -8.07 13.23 -1.48
N LEU A 265 -8.90 12.22 -1.78
CA LEU A 265 -9.39 11.27 -0.80
C LEU A 265 -8.24 10.56 -0.07
N ARG A 266 -7.26 10.05 -0.83
CA ARG A 266 -6.08 9.38 -0.27
C ARG A 266 -5.18 10.35 0.49
N ALA A 267 -5.04 11.60 0.03
CA ALA A 267 -4.27 12.61 0.74
C ALA A 267 -4.87 12.92 2.12
N ASN A 268 -6.18 13.11 2.18
CA ASN A 268 -6.92 13.40 3.41
C ASN A 268 -6.97 12.20 4.37
N ALA A 269 -6.88 10.97 3.86
CA ALA A 269 -6.89 9.76 4.67
C ALA A 269 -5.58 9.52 5.45
N ARG A 270 -4.45 10.12 5.06
CA ARG A 270 -3.12 9.79 5.62
C ARG A 270 -3.05 9.95 7.14
N LEU A 271 -3.43 11.12 7.66
CA LEU A 271 -3.42 11.38 9.11
C LEU A 271 -4.42 10.47 9.87
N PRO A 272 -5.69 10.32 9.45
CA PRO A 272 -6.60 9.38 10.07
C PRO A 272 -6.09 7.94 10.11
N MET A 273 -5.42 7.46 9.06
CA MET A 273 -4.86 6.09 9.05
C MET A 273 -3.71 5.94 10.04
N LEU A 274 -2.83 6.94 10.16
CA LEU A 274 -1.78 6.94 11.18
C LEU A 274 -2.35 7.00 12.59
N GLN A 275 -3.42 7.78 12.80
CA GLN A 275 -4.10 7.83 14.09
C GLN A 275 -4.69 6.47 14.47
N LEU A 276 -5.42 5.81 13.57
CA LEU A 276 -5.94 4.46 13.80
C LEU A 276 -4.84 3.46 14.13
N ALA A 277 -3.68 3.57 13.47
CA ALA A 277 -2.54 2.71 13.75
C ALA A 277 -1.93 3.00 15.14
N GLY A 278 -1.79 4.28 15.51
CA GLY A 278 -1.33 4.67 16.85
C GLY A 278 -2.27 4.22 17.98
N GLU A 279 -3.56 4.12 17.70
CA GLU A 279 -4.60 3.60 18.61
C GLU A 279 -4.67 2.05 18.61
N GLY A 280 -3.87 1.36 17.80
CA GLY A 280 -3.92 -0.10 17.63
C GLY A 280 -5.18 -0.62 16.93
N LYS A 281 -5.95 0.26 16.29
CA LYS A 281 -7.18 -0.09 15.55
C LYS A 281 -6.93 -0.46 14.09
N LEU A 282 -5.75 -0.12 13.57
CA LEU A 282 -5.28 -0.52 12.25
C LEU A 282 -3.88 -1.12 12.38
N ILE A 283 -3.75 -2.39 12.08
CA ILE A 283 -2.51 -3.15 12.23
C ILE A 283 -2.08 -3.62 10.85
N GLY A 284 -0.83 -3.31 10.46
CA GLY A 284 -0.23 -3.84 9.24
C GLY A 284 0.05 -5.34 9.30
N PRO A 285 0.30 -5.98 8.16
CA PRO A 285 0.78 -7.36 8.15
C PRO A 285 2.18 -7.46 8.78
N PRO A 286 2.61 -8.66 9.20
CA PRO A 286 3.97 -8.88 9.71
C PRO A 286 5.03 -8.30 8.78
N VAL A 287 6.08 -7.73 9.33
CA VAL A 287 7.17 -7.13 8.57
C VAL A 287 8.26 -8.16 8.25
N ILE A 288 8.84 -8.06 7.05
CA ILE A 288 9.97 -8.85 6.58
C ILE A 288 11.07 -7.86 6.19
N GLU A 289 12.14 -7.85 6.97
CA GLU A 289 13.22 -6.89 6.85
C GLU A 289 14.34 -7.39 5.94
N PHE A 290 14.84 -6.51 5.10
CA PHE A 290 16.05 -6.72 4.30
C PHE A 290 16.99 -5.52 4.45
N PRO A 291 18.29 -5.70 4.51
CA PRO A 291 19.21 -4.59 4.38
C PRO A 291 19.11 -3.99 2.96
N LEU A 292 19.42 -2.70 2.82
CA LEU A 292 19.26 -1.94 1.56
C LEU A 292 20.01 -2.59 0.37
N ASP A 293 21.18 -3.17 0.62
CA ASP A 293 21.99 -3.84 -0.41
C ASP A 293 21.39 -5.16 -0.92
N ARG A 294 20.38 -5.70 -0.23
CA ARG A 294 19.61 -6.86 -0.68
C ARG A 294 18.30 -6.47 -1.36
N VAL A 295 18.20 -5.27 -1.92
CA VAL A 295 17.01 -4.75 -2.59
C VAL A 295 16.48 -5.66 -3.71
N GLN A 296 17.37 -6.30 -4.47
CA GLN A 296 16.98 -7.21 -5.55
C GLN A 296 16.24 -8.44 -5.01
N GLU A 297 16.69 -9.00 -3.88
CA GLU A 297 16.01 -10.11 -3.21
C GLU A 297 14.65 -9.69 -2.65
N ALA A 298 14.60 -8.52 -2.00
CA ALA A 298 13.37 -7.94 -1.46
C ALA A 298 12.30 -7.74 -2.55
N LEU A 299 12.69 -7.16 -3.69
CA LEU A 299 11.80 -6.97 -4.84
C LEU A 299 11.41 -8.29 -5.51
N THR A 300 12.31 -9.26 -5.57
CA THR A 300 12.02 -10.61 -6.09
C THR A 300 10.96 -11.31 -5.23
N LEU A 301 11.05 -11.19 -3.91
CA LEU A 301 10.05 -11.72 -2.99
C LEU A 301 8.67 -11.06 -3.21
N VAL A 302 8.64 -9.73 -3.38
CA VAL A 302 7.39 -9.00 -3.67
C VAL A 302 6.84 -9.38 -5.04
N ALA A 303 7.69 -9.55 -6.06
CA ALA A 303 7.30 -9.98 -7.40
C ALA A 303 6.62 -11.35 -7.41
N GLY A 304 7.02 -12.24 -6.52
CA GLY A 304 6.42 -13.56 -6.35
C GLY A 304 4.99 -13.53 -5.76
N GLY A 305 4.52 -12.39 -5.27
CA GLY A 305 3.14 -12.19 -4.77
C GLY A 305 2.82 -12.90 -3.45
N HIS A 306 3.77 -13.59 -2.84
CA HIS A 306 3.53 -14.44 -1.67
C HIS A 306 4.54 -14.21 -0.54
N ALA A 307 4.92 -12.98 -0.33
CA ALA A 307 5.90 -12.61 0.71
C ALA A 307 5.45 -13.03 2.12
N GLY A 308 4.14 -13.12 2.37
CA GLY A 308 3.61 -13.49 3.68
C GLY A 308 3.66 -12.34 4.71
N GLY A 309 4.04 -11.16 4.29
CA GLY A 309 4.15 -9.96 5.11
C GLY A 309 4.49 -8.74 4.27
N LYS A 310 4.70 -7.60 4.92
CA LYS A 310 5.17 -6.36 4.29
C LYS A 310 6.70 -6.36 4.23
N VAL A 311 7.25 -6.32 3.04
CA VAL A 311 8.69 -6.25 2.83
C VAL A 311 9.18 -4.81 3.03
N VAL A 312 10.25 -4.66 3.80
CA VAL A 312 10.85 -3.37 4.18
C VAL A 312 12.37 -3.44 4.04
N LEU A 313 12.97 -2.38 3.50
CA LEU A 313 14.41 -2.18 3.43
C LEU A 313 14.89 -1.34 4.61
N LEU A 314 15.99 -1.75 5.22
CA LEU A 314 16.70 -1.01 6.26
C LEU A 314 17.99 -0.46 5.64
N PRO A 315 18.17 0.89 5.58
CA PRO A 315 19.36 1.52 5.02
C PRO A 315 20.63 1.28 5.82
#